data_9c6a66b852a7a7194f83f97f53b70da9
#
_entry.id   9c6a66b852a7a7194f83f97f53b70da9
#
_cell.length_a   1.000
_cell.length_b   1.000
_cell.length_c   1.000
_cell.angle_alpha   90.00
_cell.angle_beta   90.00
_cell.angle_gamma   90.00
#
_symmetry.space_group_name_H-M   'P 1'
#
loop_
_entity.id
_entity.type
_entity.pdbx_description
1 polymer ?
#
loop_
_entity_poly.entity_id
_entity_poly.type
_entity_poly.pdbx_seq_one_letter_code
_entity_poly.pdbx_strand_id
1 'polypeptide(L)'
;MERIYNKLVRDKIPNIIKEKGETPIIKTLNEIEYKKELENKLYEEYKEVIESNGNDRIEELADMLEVIKPLAKLEKRDLNDVLTIADEKSKKRGGFEEKIFLEKVIESK
;
A
#
# COMPACT_ATOMS: atom_id res chain seq x y z
N MET A 1 -31.44 4.75 -1.15
CA MET A 1 -30.33 5.65 -0.82
C MET A 1 -29.03 5.11 -1.39
N GLU A 2 -28.22 5.98 -1.96
CA GLU A 2 -26.92 5.61 -2.54
C GLU A 2 -25.77 6.12 -1.68
N ARG A 3 -24.74 5.29 -1.54
CA ARG A 3 -23.47 5.70 -0.95
C ARG A 3 -22.42 5.63 -2.05
N ILE A 4 -21.74 6.73 -2.30
CA ILE A 4 -20.74 6.82 -3.37
C ILE A 4 -19.34 6.56 -2.78
N TYR A 5 -18.62 5.60 -3.34
CA TYR A 5 -17.28 5.25 -2.93
C TYR A 5 -16.20 5.65 -3.95
N ASN A 6 -16.41 5.32 -5.22
CA ASN A 6 -15.48 5.62 -6.32
C ASN A 6 -14.03 5.31 -5.99
N LYS A 7 -13.77 4.08 -5.53
CA LYS A 7 -12.42 3.66 -5.17
C LYS A 7 -12.22 2.17 -5.40
N LEU A 8 -10.97 1.80 -5.58
CA LEU A 8 -10.59 0.42 -5.71
C LEU A 8 -10.88 -0.31 -4.40
N VAL A 9 -11.44 -1.51 -4.49
CA VAL A 9 -11.77 -2.34 -3.32
C VAL A 9 -11.14 -3.74 -3.50
N ARG A 10 -10.99 -4.46 -2.39
CA ARG A 10 -10.52 -5.85 -2.43
C ARG A 10 -11.50 -6.72 -3.19
N ASP A 11 -11.01 -7.78 -3.81
CA ASP A 11 -11.75 -8.62 -4.75
C ASP A 11 -13.06 -9.20 -4.21
N LYS A 12 -13.11 -9.50 -2.92
CA LYS A 12 -14.28 -10.13 -2.30
C LYS A 12 -15.32 -9.14 -1.77
N ILE A 13 -15.02 -7.85 -1.80
CA ILE A 13 -15.92 -6.83 -1.26
C ILE A 13 -17.30 -6.83 -1.94
N PRO A 14 -17.40 -6.91 -3.28
CA PRO A 14 -18.73 -6.96 -3.91
C PRO A 14 -19.60 -8.11 -3.40
N ASN A 15 -19.03 -9.29 -3.22
CA ASN A 15 -19.79 -10.43 -2.68
C ASN A 15 -20.21 -10.23 -1.23
N ILE A 16 -19.34 -9.62 -0.42
CA ILE A 16 -19.66 -9.29 0.98
C ILE A 16 -20.83 -8.29 1.03
N ILE A 17 -20.86 -7.32 0.14
CA ILE A 17 -21.96 -6.35 0.04
C ILE A 17 -23.27 -7.06 -0.31
N LYS A 18 -23.23 -7.97 -1.30
CA LYS A 18 -24.41 -8.74 -1.70
C LYS A 18 -24.95 -9.60 -0.55
N GLU A 19 -24.07 -10.21 0.22
CA GLU A 19 -24.46 -11.04 1.36
C GLU A 19 -25.19 -10.24 2.43
N LYS A 20 -24.95 -8.93 2.51
CA LYS A 20 -25.65 -8.04 3.43
C LYS A 20 -26.98 -7.51 2.86
N GLY A 21 -27.37 -7.97 1.66
CA GLY A 21 -28.61 -7.56 1.04
C GLY A 21 -28.52 -6.25 0.27
N GLU A 22 -27.32 -5.73 0.07
CA GLU A 22 -27.10 -4.49 -0.70
C GLU A 22 -26.62 -4.83 -2.10
N THR A 23 -26.76 -3.89 -3.03
CA THR A 23 -26.38 -4.09 -4.44
C THR A 23 -25.14 -3.25 -4.76
N PRO A 24 -23.97 -3.89 -5.02
CA PRO A 24 -22.79 -3.16 -5.46
C PRO A 24 -22.89 -2.83 -6.94
N ILE A 25 -22.52 -1.61 -7.30
CA ILE A 25 -22.36 -1.22 -8.69
C ILE A 25 -20.86 -1.11 -8.95
N ILE A 26 -20.34 -2.00 -9.78
CA ILE A 26 -18.90 -2.13 -10.00
C ILE A 26 -18.54 -2.04 -11.48
N LYS A 27 -17.26 -1.77 -11.74
CA LYS A 27 -16.66 -1.95 -13.05
C LYS A 27 -15.27 -2.48 -12.88
N THR A 28 -14.75 -3.17 -13.90
CA THR A 28 -13.37 -3.62 -13.92
C THR A 28 -12.54 -2.57 -14.67
N LEU A 29 -11.46 -2.14 -14.04
CA LEU A 29 -10.60 -1.08 -14.58
C LEU A 29 -9.69 -1.63 -15.68
N ASN A 30 -9.30 -0.78 -16.64
CA ASN A 30 -8.21 -1.10 -17.55
C ASN A 30 -6.88 -0.91 -16.82
N GLU A 31 -5.76 -1.27 -17.45
CA GLU A 31 -4.45 -1.23 -16.78
C GLU A 31 -4.00 0.16 -16.37
N ILE A 32 -4.31 1.17 -17.16
CA ILE A 32 -3.93 2.56 -16.87
C ILE A 32 -4.69 3.06 -15.64
N GLU A 33 -6.00 2.84 -15.63
CA GLU A 33 -6.86 3.20 -14.51
C GLU A 33 -6.49 2.41 -13.25
N TYR A 34 -6.20 1.13 -13.40
CA TYR A 34 -5.81 0.26 -12.29
C TYR A 34 -4.55 0.76 -11.60
N LYS A 35 -3.50 1.08 -12.38
CA LYS A 35 -2.26 1.64 -11.82
C LYS A 35 -2.54 2.90 -11.03
N LYS A 36 -3.32 3.82 -11.60
CA LYS A 36 -3.66 5.07 -10.93
C LYS A 36 -4.43 4.84 -9.63
N GLU A 37 -5.40 3.93 -9.65
CA GLU A 37 -6.20 3.65 -8.47
C GLU A 37 -5.43 2.89 -7.39
N LEU A 38 -4.45 2.07 -7.77
CA LEU A 38 -3.52 1.47 -6.82
C LEU A 38 -2.65 2.53 -6.13
N GLU A 39 -2.17 3.51 -6.90
CA GLU A 39 -1.38 4.61 -6.34
C GLU A 39 -2.22 5.46 -5.38
N ASN A 40 -3.46 5.74 -5.75
CA ASN A 40 -4.39 6.44 -4.86
C ASN A 40 -4.65 5.64 -3.58
N LYS A 41 -4.79 4.31 -3.73
CA LYS A 41 -5.01 3.41 -2.59
C LYS A 41 -3.81 3.39 -1.66
N LEU A 42 -2.60 3.38 -2.21
CA LEU A 42 -1.38 3.43 -1.42
C LEU A 42 -1.31 4.71 -0.58
N TYR A 43 -1.68 5.83 -1.17
CA TYR A 43 -1.72 7.11 -0.47
C TYR A 43 -2.78 7.10 0.64
N GLU A 44 -3.94 6.52 0.36
CA GLU A 44 -5.02 6.36 1.34
C GLU A 44 -4.54 5.56 2.56
N GLU A 45 -3.89 4.42 2.32
CA GLU A 45 -3.37 3.56 3.39
C GLU A 45 -2.23 4.23 4.16
N TYR A 46 -1.39 5.00 3.46
CA TYR A 46 -0.34 5.78 4.10
C TYR A 46 -0.94 6.73 5.14
N LYS A 47 -1.99 7.46 4.78
CA LYS A 47 -2.65 8.39 5.70
C LYS A 47 -3.21 7.66 6.92
N GLU A 48 -3.83 6.52 6.71
CA GLU A 48 -4.38 5.72 7.80
C GLU A 48 -3.30 5.19 8.74
N VAL A 49 -2.15 4.79 8.20
CA VAL A 49 -1.00 4.38 9.03
C VAL A 49 -0.56 5.53 9.95
N ILE A 50 -0.45 6.74 9.39
CA ILE A 50 0.01 7.92 10.14
C ILE A 50 -0.99 8.29 11.25
N GLU A 51 -2.27 8.13 10.99
CA GLU A 51 -3.35 8.50 11.91
C GLU A 51 -3.65 7.44 12.98
N SER A 52 -3.04 6.25 12.91
CA SER A 52 -3.33 5.14 13.81
C SER A 52 -2.16 4.83 14.74
N ASN A 53 -2.43 4.09 15.80
CA ASN A 53 -1.45 3.67 16.81
C ASN A 53 -1.72 2.24 17.24
N GLY A 54 -0.72 1.59 17.83
CA GLY A 54 -0.85 0.26 18.42
C GLY A 54 -1.30 -0.79 17.41
N ASN A 55 -2.23 -1.63 17.81
CA ASN A 55 -2.75 -2.70 16.95
C ASN A 55 -3.42 -2.18 15.69
N ASP A 56 -4.06 -1.03 15.77
CA ASP A 56 -4.69 -0.41 14.59
C ASP A 56 -3.64 -0.06 13.54
N ARG A 57 -2.48 0.45 13.95
CA ARG A 57 -1.38 0.74 13.03
C ARG A 57 -0.85 -0.54 12.36
N ILE A 58 -0.76 -1.63 13.10
CA ILE A 58 -0.33 -2.93 12.54
C ILE A 58 -1.30 -3.36 11.44
N GLU A 59 -2.61 -3.21 11.68
CA GLU A 59 -3.64 -3.54 10.68
C GLU A 59 -3.52 -2.65 9.44
N GLU A 60 -3.28 -1.35 9.62
CA GLU A 60 -3.12 -0.42 8.52
C GLU A 60 -1.84 -0.69 7.72
N LEU A 61 -0.76 -1.12 8.40
CA LEU A 61 0.46 -1.54 7.71
C LEU A 61 0.20 -2.78 6.86
N ALA A 62 -0.62 -3.72 7.35
CA ALA A 62 -1.01 -4.90 6.58
C ALA A 62 -1.84 -4.50 5.35
N ASP A 63 -2.73 -3.53 5.48
CA ASP A 63 -3.53 -3.02 4.37
C ASP A 63 -2.63 -2.34 3.33
N MET A 64 -1.64 -1.58 3.77
CA MET A 64 -0.66 -0.96 2.87
C MET A 64 0.13 -2.04 2.12
N LEU A 65 0.52 -3.11 2.81
CA LEU A 65 1.24 -4.23 2.19
C LEU A 65 0.40 -4.88 1.09
N GLU A 66 -0.93 -5.01 1.29
CA GLU A 66 -1.83 -5.57 0.28
C GLU A 66 -1.85 -4.73 -1.00
N VAL A 67 -1.62 -3.43 -0.91
CA VAL A 67 -1.53 -2.55 -2.08
C VAL A 67 -0.14 -2.65 -2.73
N ILE A 68 0.90 -2.84 -1.94
CA ILE A 68 2.27 -3.00 -2.44
C ILE A 68 2.39 -4.23 -3.33
N LYS A 69 1.72 -5.32 -2.98
CA LYS A 69 1.75 -6.57 -3.77
C LYS A 69 1.39 -6.35 -5.25
N PRO A 70 0.21 -5.82 -5.59
CA PRO A 70 -0.12 -5.62 -7.00
C PRO A 70 0.73 -4.54 -7.67
N LEU A 71 1.22 -3.53 -6.94
CA LEU A 71 2.14 -2.55 -7.50
C LEU A 71 3.43 -3.22 -7.97
N ALA A 72 3.97 -4.16 -7.19
CA ALA A 72 5.14 -4.94 -7.59
C ALA A 72 4.85 -5.76 -8.83
N LYS A 73 3.65 -6.37 -8.92
CA LYS A 73 3.25 -7.16 -10.08
C LYS A 73 3.15 -6.35 -11.36
N LEU A 74 2.77 -5.08 -11.27
CA LEU A 74 2.78 -4.18 -12.42
C LEU A 74 4.18 -4.02 -13.00
N GLU A 75 5.22 -4.15 -12.17
CA GLU A 75 6.63 -4.11 -12.59
C GLU A 75 7.18 -5.52 -12.85
N LYS A 76 6.30 -6.53 -12.99
CA LYS A 76 6.62 -7.93 -13.26
C LYS A 76 7.45 -8.57 -12.16
N ARG A 77 7.23 -8.15 -10.94
CA ARG A 77 7.86 -8.69 -9.73
C ARG A 77 6.78 -9.04 -8.70
N ASP A 78 7.18 -9.68 -7.62
CA ASP A 78 6.24 -10.01 -6.54
C ASP A 78 6.74 -9.47 -5.20
N LEU A 79 5.98 -9.72 -4.14
CA LEU A 79 6.34 -9.26 -2.80
C LEU A 79 7.66 -9.84 -2.34
N ASN A 80 7.96 -11.10 -2.66
CA ASN A 80 9.23 -11.71 -2.26
C ASN A 80 10.42 -10.96 -2.86
N ASP A 81 10.31 -10.50 -4.12
CA ASP A 81 11.35 -9.69 -4.75
C ASP A 81 11.57 -8.38 -3.98
N VAL A 82 10.48 -7.72 -3.61
CA VAL A 82 10.54 -6.48 -2.84
C VAL A 82 11.21 -6.71 -1.48
N LEU A 83 10.82 -7.78 -0.79
CA LEU A 83 11.40 -8.14 0.51
C LEU A 83 12.89 -8.45 0.40
N THR A 84 13.29 -9.18 -0.64
CA THR A 84 14.69 -9.52 -0.88
C THR A 84 15.53 -8.25 -1.10
N ILE A 85 15.05 -7.34 -1.92
CA ILE A 85 15.75 -6.07 -2.19
C ILE A 85 15.84 -5.22 -0.91
N ALA A 86 14.75 -5.16 -0.13
CA ALA A 86 14.74 -4.44 1.13
C ALA A 86 15.78 -5.01 2.09
N ASP A 87 15.88 -6.34 2.18
CA ASP A 87 16.84 -7.02 3.04
C ASP A 87 18.29 -6.75 2.59
N GLU A 88 18.55 -6.80 1.28
CA GLU A 88 19.86 -6.50 0.73
C GLU A 88 20.30 -5.06 1.03
N LYS A 89 19.37 -4.11 0.88
CA LYS A 89 19.65 -2.71 1.21
C LYS A 89 19.92 -2.53 2.70
N SER A 90 19.19 -3.25 3.54
CA SER A 90 19.38 -3.22 4.99
C SER A 90 20.76 -3.75 5.39
N LYS A 91 21.24 -4.80 4.72
CA LYS A 91 22.56 -5.34 4.96
C LYS A 91 23.69 -4.38 4.57
N LYS A 92 23.47 -3.64 3.48
CA LYS A 92 24.49 -2.68 2.99
C LYS A 92 24.49 -1.36 3.73
N ARG A 93 23.31 -0.84 4.05
CA ARG A 93 23.13 0.52 4.54
C ARG A 93 22.59 0.59 5.96
N GLY A 94 22.20 -0.54 6.53
CA GLY A 94 21.53 -0.61 7.82
C GLY A 94 20.04 -0.31 7.73
N GLY A 95 19.37 -0.49 8.85
CA GLY A 95 17.99 -0.09 9.01
C GLY A 95 17.91 1.33 9.57
N PHE A 96 16.84 1.62 10.31
CA PHE A 96 16.61 2.96 10.85
C PHE A 96 16.61 3.00 12.38
N GLU A 97 16.97 1.89 13.03
CA GLU A 97 16.90 1.74 14.50
C GLU A 97 17.85 2.66 15.25
N GLU A 98 18.93 3.10 14.61
CA GLU A 98 19.89 4.01 15.28
C GLU A 98 19.41 5.47 15.28
N LYS A 99 18.30 5.78 14.63
CA LYS A 99 17.65 7.09 14.69
C LYS A 99 18.51 8.23 14.16
N ILE A 100 19.35 7.94 13.16
CA ILE A 100 20.30 8.91 12.61
C ILE A 100 19.60 9.85 11.67
N PHE A 101 19.66 11.14 11.97
CA PHE A 101 19.16 12.20 11.10
C PHE A 101 20.36 12.93 10.51
N LEU A 102 20.56 12.79 9.21
CA LEU A 102 21.70 13.42 8.53
C LEU A 102 21.38 14.89 8.27
N GLU A 103 22.09 15.78 8.94
CA GLU A 103 21.85 17.22 8.78
C GLU A 103 22.57 17.78 7.56
N LYS A 104 23.84 17.43 7.34
CA LYS A 104 24.60 17.91 6.18
C LYS A 104 25.87 17.08 6.00
N VAL A 105 26.45 17.23 4.83
CA VAL A 105 27.73 16.63 4.50
C VAL A 105 28.70 17.78 4.15
N ILE A 106 29.90 17.72 4.67
CA ILE A 106 30.97 18.67 4.31
C ILE A 106 31.95 17.91 3.43
N GLU A 107 32.12 18.37 2.20
CA GLU A 107 33.01 17.71 1.24
C GLU A 107 34.49 18.06 1.53
N SER A 108 35.34 17.04 1.38
CA SER A 108 36.80 17.23 1.45
C SER A 108 37.30 17.72 0.11
N LYS A 109 38.31 18.56 0.13
CA LYS A 109 38.96 18.99 -1.10
C LYS A 109 39.92 17.92 -1.64
#